data_accf6a0c46af8b7d308142d58ca1579d
#
_entry.id   accf6a0c46af8b7d308142d58ca1579d
#
_cell.length_a   1.000
_cell.length_b   1.000
_cell.length_c   1.000
_cell.angle_alpha   90.00
_cell.angle_beta   90.00
_cell.angle_gamma   90.00
#
_symmetry.space_group_name_H-M   'P 1'
#
loop_
_entity.id
_entity.type
_entity.pdbx_description
1 polymer ?
#
loop_
_entity_poly.entity_id
_entity_poly.type
_entity_poly.pdbx_seq_one_letter_code
_entity_poly.pdbx_strand_id
1 'polypeptide(L)'
;MPKIKHIALSTQDPEKTARFYVDVFGMKQIGRVDHPAVSGFFLTDGDLNLAVLNFKNDAVAGIERGKSFSGIHHIGFQVASLEDITERLAAAGASRRDDVNEALGVGQGDKHYANVEVKYSGPDNVMVDVSESGWVGTSEFHP
;
A
#
# COMPACT_ATOMS: atom_id res chain seq x y z
N MET A 1 -5.97 -7.10 17.44
CA MET A 1 -4.55 -6.71 17.27
C MET A 1 -4.28 -6.39 15.81
N PRO A 2 -3.72 -5.23 15.53
CA PRO A 2 -3.27 -4.92 14.16
C PRO A 2 -2.28 -5.93 13.62
N LYS A 3 -2.40 -6.26 12.34
CA LYS A 3 -1.52 -7.23 11.68
C LYS A 3 -0.93 -6.63 10.40
N ILE A 4 0.35 -6.92 10.16
CA ILE A 4 0.95 -6.60 8.87
C ILE A 4 0.33 -7.54 7.84
N LYS A 5 -0.33 -6.96 6.83
CA LYS A 5 -1.00 -7.70 5.76
C LYS A 5 -0.57 -7.25 4.36
N HIS A 6 0.26 -6.21 4.28
CA HIS A 6 0.59 -5.60 3.00
C HIS A 6 2.01 -5.06 3.00
N ILE A 7 2.72 -5.34 1.92
CA ILE A 7 4.01 -4.73 1.62
C ILE A 7 3.92 -4.24 0.18
N ALA A 8 4.29 -2.98 -0.05
CA ALA A 8 4.35 -2.44 -1.40
C ALA A 8 5.80 -2.19 -1.81
N LEU A 9 6.13 -2.69 -2.98
CA LEU A 9 7.40 -2.40 -3.65
C LEU A 9 7.17 -1.33 -4.71
N SER A 10 8.06 -0.36 -4.78
CA SER A 10 8.15 0.56 -5.91
C SER A 10 9.19 0.04 -6.89
N THR A 11 8.83 -0.01 -8.16
CA THR A 11 9.70 -0.51 -9.22
C THR A 11 9.46 0.24 -10.52
N GLN A 12 10.47 0.28 -11.38
CA GLN A 12 10.35 0.87 -12.71
C GLN A 12 9.90 -0.15 -13.76
N ASP A 13 9.90 -1.45 -13.42
CA ASP A 13 9.44 -2.53 -14.28
C ASP A 13 8.61 -3.54 -13.46
N PRO A 14 7.30 -3.27 -13.28
CA PRO A 14 6.44 -4.13 -12.49
C PRO A 14 6.35 -5.57 -13.00
N GLU A 15 6.35 -5.79 -14.30
CA GLU A 15 6.26 -7.12 -14.88
C GLU A 15 7.48 -7.97 -14.54
N LYS A 16 8.67 -7.41 -14.68
CA LYS A 16 9.92 -8.09 -14.35
C LYS A 16 10.00 -8.40 -12.86
N THR A 17 9.65 -7.43 -12.02
CA THR A 17 9.67 -7.60 -10.56
C THR A 17 8.65 -8.64 -10.11
N ALA A 18 7.42 -8.57 -10.60
CA ALA A 18 6.38 -9.55 -10.28
C ALA A 18 6.79 -10.97 -10.70
N ARG A 19 7.35 -11.12 -11.90
CA ARG A 19 7.82 -12.41 -12.40
C ARG A 19 8.87 -13.03 -11.49
N PHE A 20 9.79 -12.23 -10.98
CA PHE A 20 10.79 -12.73 -10.03
C PHE A 20 10.15 -13.40 -8.80
N TYR A 21 9.19 -12.75 -8.17
CA TYR A 21 8.54 -13.28 -6.96
C TYR A 21 7.65 -14.48 -7.27
N VAL A 22 7.00 -14.49 -8.43
CA VAL A 22 6.21 -15.65 -8.88
C VAL A 22 7.12 -16.85 -9.18
N ASP A 23 8.17 -16.65 -9.95
CA ASP A 23 9.03 -17.75 -10.42
C ASP A 23 9.90 -18.33 -9.30
N VAL A 24 10.43 -17.47 -8.42
CA VAL A 24 11.37 -17.89 -7.38
C VAL A 24 10.63 -18.40 -6.14
N PHE A 25 9.61 -17.70 -5.68
CA PHE A 25 8.94 -18.01 -4.42
C PHE A 25 7.55 -18.64 -4.59
N GLY A 26 7.08 -18.78 -5.82
CA GLY A 26 5.77 -19.38 -6.08
C GLY A 26 4.58 -18.51 -5.67
N MET A 27 4.79 -17.19 -5.55
CA MET A 27 3.68 -16.29 -5.25
C MET A 27 2.64 -16.29 -6.37
N LYS A 28 1.40 -16.07 -6.02
CA LYS A 28 0.30 -16.01 -6.99
C LYS A 28 -0.01 -14.56 -7.34
N GLN A 29 -0.10 -14.27 -8.63
CA GLN A 29 -0.62 -12.99 -9.10
C GLN A 29 -2.15 -13.04 -9.01
N ILE A 30 -2.75 -12.15 -8.25
CA ILE A 30 -4.18 -12.16 -7.93
C ILE A 30 -4.92 -10.90 -8.37
N GLY A 31 -4.21 -9.93 -8.89
CA GLY A 31 -4.82 -8.70 -9.37
C GLY A 31 -3.86 -7.82 -10.12
N ARG A 32 -4.43 -6.84 -10.79
CA ARG A 32 -3.72 -5.84 -11.56
C ARG A 32 -4.12 -4.46 -11.07
N VAL A 33 -3.15 -3.57 -10.93
CA VAL A 33 -3.39 -2.16 -10.67
C VAL A 33 -3.24 -1.41 -11.99
N ASP A 34 -4.31 -0.78 -12.43
CA ASP A 34 -4.35 -0.04 -13.70
C ASP A 34 -5.03 1.30 -13.46
N HIS A 35 -4.29 2.22 -12.88
CA HIS A 35 -4.75 3.55 -12.55
C HIS A 35 -3.81 4.57 -13.21
N PRO A 36 -4.30 5.76 -13.63
CA PRO A 36 -3.44 6.77 -14.25
C PRO A 36 -2.21 7.16 -13.41
N ALA A 37 -2.33 7.11 -12.09
CA ALA A 37 -1.26 7.48 -11.18
C ALA A 37 -0.35 6.32 -10.75
N VAL A 38 -0.84 5.06 -10.80
CA VAL A 38 -0.14 3.87 -10.32
C VAL A 38 -0.50 2.67 -11.18
N SER A 39 0.49 1.90 -11.59
CA SER A 39 0.25 0.63 -12.30
C SER A 39 1.09 -0.48 -11.69
N GLY A 40 0.64 -1.72 -11.84
CA GLY A 40 1.37 -2.88 -11.36
C GLY A 40 0.49 -4.07 -11.06
N PHE A 41 0.90 -4.85 -10.06
CA PHE A 41 0.28 -6.13 -9.76
C PHE A 41 0.16 -6.34 -8.26
N PHE A 42 -0.87 -7.11 -7.87
CA PHE A 42 -0.97 -7.69 -6.54
C PHE A 42 -0.58 -9.16 -6.58
N LEU A 43 0.36 -9.52 -5.71
CA LEU A 43 0.78 -10.90 -5.49
C LEU A 43 0.39 -11.33 -4.08
N THR A 44 0.27 -12.64 -3.87
CA THR A 44 0.06 -13.17 -2.53
C THR A 44 0.83 -14.46 -2.29
N ASP A 45 1.23 -14.69 -1.06
CA ASP A 45 1.74 -15.98 -0.57
C ASP A 45 0.65 -16.81 0.14
N GLY A 46 -0.59 -16.28 0.16
CA GLY A 46 -1.73 -16.87 0.87
C GLY A 46 -2.06 -16.16 2.19
N ASP A 47 -1.17 -15.31 2.68
CA ASP A 47 -1.34 -14.58 3.94
C ASP A 47 -1.07 -13.08 3.81
N LEU A 48 -0.04 -12.71 3.08
CA LEU A 48 0.30 -11.31 2.80
C LEU A 48 -0.03 -10.93 1.37
N ASN A 49 -0.37 -9.66 1.19
CA ASN A 49 -0.44 -9.00 -0.11
C ASN A 49 0.90 -8.31 -0.38
N LEU A 50 1.53 -8.65 -1.49
CA LEU A 50 2.70 -7.96 -2.00
C LEU A 50 2.29 -7.17 -3.24
N ALA A 51 2.22 -5.85 -3.11
CA ALA A 51 1.97 -4.97 -4.24
C ALA A 51 3.28 -4.62 -4.94
N VAL A 52 3.30 -4.78 -6.25
CA VAL A 52 4.45 -4.44 -7.08
C VAL A 52 4.00 -3.28 -7.96
N LEU A 53 4.45 -2.07 -7.64
CA LEU A 53 3.86 -0.83 -8.13
C LEU A 53 4.88 0.05 -8.86
N ASN A 54 4.41 0.66 -9.93
CA ASN A 54 5.09 1.78 -10.59
C ASN A 54 4.27 3.06 -10.35
N PHE A 55 4.80 3.96 -9.55
CA PHE A 55 4.20 5.27 -9.31
C PHE A 55 4.53 6.21 -10.47
N LYS A 56 3.50 6.85 -11.02
CA LYS A 56 3.65 7.65 -12.26
C LYS A 56 4.12 9.09 -12.01
N ASN A 57 4.01 9.57 -10.77
CA ASN A 57 4.45 10.91 -10.40
C ASN A 57 4.96 10.95 -8.96
N ASP A 58 5.67 12.02 -8.61
CA ASP A 58 6.29 12.16 -7.29
C ASP A 58 5.26 12.34 -6.17
N ALA A 59 4.13 12.96 -6.45
CA ALA A 59 3.11 13.21 -5.44
C ALA A 59 2.49 11.91 -4.89
N VAL A 60 2.15 10.97 -5.78
CA VAL A 60 1.57 9.67 -5.38
C VAL A 60 2.62 8.75 -4.75
N ALA A 61 3.90 8.90 -5.12
CA ALA A 61 5.00 8.14 -4.51
C ALA A 61 5.39 8.67 -3.13
N GLY A 62 5.07 9.91 -2.83
CA GLY A 62 5.61 10.65 -1.70
C GLY A 62 6.90 11.39 -2.11
N ILE A 63 6.95 12.68 -1.77
CA ILE A 63 8.02 13.59 -2.24
C ILE A 63 9.40 13.10 -1.80
N GLU A 64 9.51 12.52 -0.61
CA GLU A 64 10.78 12.02 -0.06
C GLU A 64 11.36 10.84 -0.84
N ARG A 65 10.51 10.09 -1.54
CA ARG A 65 10.92 8.95 -2.37
C ARG A 65 10.96 9.29 -3.83
N GLY A 66 9.88 9.88 -4.35
CA GLY A 66 9.70 10.17 -5.76
C GLY A 66 9.37 8.94 -6.60
N LYS A 67 8.95 9.18 -7.83
CA LYS A 67 8.57 8.11 -8.78
C LYS A 67 9.72 7.21 -9.22
N SER A 68 10.95 7.68 -9.10
CA SER A 68 12.14 6.94 -9.53
C SER A 68 12.68 6.00 -8.45
N PHE A 69 12.10 6.03 -7.25
CA PHE A 69 12.52 5.14 -6.17
C PHE A 69 12.20 3.70 -6.51
N SER A 70 13.15 2.80 -6.21
CA SER A 70 12.96 1.35 -6.33
C SER A 70 13.36 0.67 -5.02
N GLY A 71 12.46 -0.14 -4.47
CA GLY A 71 12.65 -0.81 -3.19
C GLY A 71 11.35 -0.93 -2.42
N ILE A 72 11.42 -1.26 -1.14
CA ILE A 72 10.25 -1.33 -0.27
C ILE A 72 9.73 0.09 -0.05
N HIS A 73 8.49 0.32 -0.46
CA HIS A 73 7.88 1.64 -0.41
C HIS A 73 7.10 1.88 0.89
N HIS A 74 6.25 0.95 1.27
CA HIS A 74 5.46 1.05 2.50
C HIS A 74 5.00 -0.32 3.00
N ILE A 75 4.57 -0.34 4.26
CA ILE A 75 3.95 -1.50 4.89
C ILE A 75 2.55 -1.15 5.34
N GLY A 76 1.63 -2.13 5.27
CA GLY A 76 0.24 -1.93 5.60
C GLY A 76 -0.22 -2.82 6.74
N PHE A 77 -1.00 -2.21 7.64
CA PHE A 77 -1.59 -2.88 8.80
C PHE A 77 -3.10 -2.95 8.66
N GLN A 78 -3.66 -4.14 8.78
CA GLN A 78 -5.09 -4.29 8.94
C GLN A 78 -5.44 -4.08 10.41
N VAL A 79 -6.44 -3.20 10.64
CA VAL A 79 -6.85 -2.77 11.97
C VAL A 79 -8.34 -3.03 12.16
N ALA A 80 -8.78 -3.17 13.41
CA ALA A 80 -10.18 -3.37 13.72
C ALA A 80 -10.99 -2.07 13.60
N SER A 81 -10.36 -0.93 13.86
CA SER A 81 -11.01 0.39 13.85
C SER A 81 -10.05 1.46 13.35
N LEU A 82 -10.42 2.11 12.26
CA LEU A 82 -9.67 3.28 11.76
C LEU A 82 -9.75 4.45 12.74
N GLU A 83 -10.88 4.63 13.42
CA GLU A 83 -11.03 5.67 14.44
C GLU A 83 -10.03 5.49 15.57
N ASP A 84 -9.96 4.29 16.17
CA ASP A 84 -9.05 4.00 17.27
C ASP A 84 -7.58 4.13 16.85
N ILE A 85 -7.21 3.60 15.69
CA ILE A 85 -5.83 3.67 15.23
C ILE A 85 -5.41 5.10 14.89
N THR A 86 -6.33 5.91 14.37
CA THR A 86 -6.08 7.33 14.09
C THR A 86 -5.74 8.08 15.37
N GLU A 87 -6.47 7.84 16.45
CA GLU A 87 -6.19 8.46 17.76
C GLU A 87 -4.82 8.02 18.29
N ARG A 88 -4.50 6.73 18.18
CA ARG A 88 -3.21 6.19 18.64
C ARG A 88 -2.04 6.71 17.83
N LEU A 89 -2.20 6.84 16.52
CA LEU A 89 -1.17 7.43 15.65
C LEU A 89 -0.93 8.89 15.98
N ALA A 90 -1.99 9.67 16.19
CA ALA A 90 -1.89 11.05 16.58
C ALA A 90 -1.18 11.20 17.94
N ALA A 91 -1.54 10.38 18.94
CA ALA A 91 -0.90 10.37 20.25
C ALA A 91 0.60 10.02 20.18
N ALA A 92 0.99 9.19 19.21
CA ALA A 92 2.39 8.83 18.99
C ALA A 92 3.16 9.85 18.15
N GLY A 93 2.51 10.92 17.70
CA GLY A 93 3.14 11.96 16.88
C GLY A 93 3.34 11.56 15.41
N ALA A 94 2.67 10.53 14.93
CA ALA A 94 2.73 10.12 13.52
C ALA A 94 1.96 11.11 12.66
N SER A 95 2.60 11.62 11.62
CA SER A 95 2.00 12.57 10.70
C SER A 95 1.16 11.85 9.65
N ARG A 96 -0.12 12.23 9.54
CA ARG A 96 -0.96 11.77 8.43
C ARG A 96 -0.42 12.37 7.12
N ARG A 97 -0.31 11.52 6.10
CA ARG A 97 0.21 11.93 4.79
C ARG A 97 -0.92 12.43 3.90
N ASP A 98 -1.45 13.60 4.24
CA ASP A 98 -2.53 14.23 3.47
C ASP A 98 -2.13 14.49 2.02
N ASP A 99 -0.88 14.84 1.78
CA ASP A 99 -0.31 15.02 0.44
C ASP A 99 -0.46 13.77 -0.44
N VAL A 100 -0.06 12.61 0.08
CA VAL A 100 -0.14 11.34 -0.64
C VAL A 100 -1.59 10.84 -0.72
N ASN A 101 -2.33 10.94 0.38
CA ASN A 101 -3.73 10.51 0.45
C ASN A 101 -4.59 11.27 -0.56
N GLU A 102 -4.43 12.59 -0.66
CA GLU A 102 -5.14 13.41 -1.65
C GLU A 102 -4.72 13.08 -3.09
N ALA A 103 -3.41 12.90 -3.33
CA ALA A 103 -2.90 12.56 -4.65
C ALA A 103 -3.42 11.20 -5.14
N LEU A 104 -3.67 10.26 -4.23
CA LEU A 104 -4.24 8.95 -4.53
C LEU A 104 -5.78 8.93 -4.53
N GLY A 105 -6.43 10.01 -4.13
CA GLY A 105 -7.89 10.07 -4.04
C GLY A 105 -8.49 9.36 -2.84
N VAL A 106 -7.71 9.11 -1.81
CA VAL A 106 -8.18 8.43 -0.59
C VAL A 106 -9.22 9.29 0.13
N GLY A 107 -10.38 8.70 0.41
CA GLY A 107 -11.48 9.39 1.11
C GLY A 107 -12.37 10.25 0.21
N GLN A 108 -12.15 10.29 -1.09
CA GLN A 108 -12.95 11.10 -2.03
C GLN A 108 -14.00 10.30 -2.81
N GLY A 109 -14.28 9.06 -2.38
CA GLY A 109 -15.28 8.22 -3.01
C GLY A 109 -14.85 7.64 -4.36
N ASP A 110 -13.58 7.71 -4.70
CA ASP A 110 -13.06 7.08 -5.90
C ASP A 110 -13.07 5.57 -5.73
N LYS A 111 -13.93 4.92 -6.51
CA LYS A 111 -14.15 3.47 -6.46
C LYS A 111 -13.00 2.64 -7.04
N HIS A 112 -11.96 3.27 -7.55
CA HIS A 112 -10.80 2.57 -8.10
C HIS A 112 -9.93 1.91 -7.03
N TYR A 113 -10.04 2.38 -5.80
CA TYR A 113 -9.41 1.74 -4.65
C TYR A 113 -10.49 1.04 -3.83
N ALA A 114 -10.53 -0.28 -3.91
CA ALA A 114 -11.49 -1.10 -3.17
C ALA A 114 -11.31 -0.98 -1.65
N ASN A 115 -10.19 -0.40 -1.20
CA ASN A 115 -9.86 -0.26 0.20
C ASN A 115 -9.59 1.19 0.55
N VAL A 116 -10.12 1.62 1.67
CA VAL A 116 -9.74 2.89 2.28
C VAL A 116 -8.43 2.64 3.04
N GLU A 117 -7.33 2.91 2.38
CA GLU A 117 -5.99 2.82 2.95
C GLU A 117 -5.52 4.23 3.28
N VAL A 118 -5.38 4.52 4.56
CA VAL A 118 -4.93 5.83 5.00
C VAL A 118 -3.43 5.77 5.33
N LYS A 119 -2.67 6.68 4.76
CA LYS A 119 -1.21 6.70 4.88
C LYS A 119 -0.75 7.69 5.95
N TYR A 120 0.26 7.24 6.70
CA TYR A 120 0.93 8.00 7.75
C TYR A 120 2.44 7.86 7.61
N SER A 121 3.19 8.81 8.15
CA SER A 121 4.64 8.65 8.35
C SER A 121 4.92 8.18 9.77
N GLY A 122 5.52 7.02 9.87
CA GLY A 122 6.04 6.51 11.13
C GLY A 122 7.44 7.04 11.44
N PRO A 123 8.10 6.51 12.48
CA PRO A 123 9.49 6.85 12.78
C PRO A 123 10.40 6.64 11.57
N ASP A 124 11.42 7.46 11.45
CA ASP A 124 12.38 7.44 10.35
C ASP A 124 11.73 7.65 8.97
N ASN A 125 10.57 8.28 8.98
CA ASN A 125 9.82 8.60 7.76
C ASN A 125 9.36 7.36 6.97
N VAL A 126 9.22 6.23 7.64
CA VAL A 126 8.67 5.03 7.00
C VAL A 126 7.17 5.20 6.81
N MET A 127 6.71 5.09 5.56
CA MET A 127 5.30 5.19 5.25
C MET A 127 4.57 3.93 5.68
N VAL A 128 3.44 4.10 6.37
CA VAL A 128 2.57 3.00 6.78
C VAL A 128 1.15 3.26 6.31
N ASP A 129 0.48 2.19 5.88
CA ASP A 129 -0.95 2.21 5.54
C ASP A 129 -1.75 1.55 6.65
N VAL A 130 -2.95 2.03 6.88
CA VAL A 130 -3.92 1.37 7.76
C VAL A 130 -5.24 1.15 7.00
N SER A 131 -5.84 -0.02 7.19
CA SER A 131 -7.09 -0.41 6.52
C SER A 131 -7.89 -1.32 7.44
N GLU A 132 -9.21 -1.10 7.50
CA GLU A 132 -10.12 -2.04 8.17
C GLU A 132 -10.41 -3.26 7.30
N SER A 133 -10.64 -3.04 6.01
CA SER A 133 -11.01 -4.11 5.07
C SER A 133 -9.85 -5.03 4.68
N GLY A 134 -8.62 -4.57 4.86
CA GLY A 134 -7.44 -5.35 4.51
C GLY A 134 -7.09 -5.28 3.03
N TRP A 135 -6.41 -6.28 2.53
CA TRP A 135 -5.93 -6.34 1.15
C TRP A 135 -6.31 -7.64 0.47
N VAL A 136 -6.58 -7.57 -0.82
CA VAL A 136 -6.92 -8.73 -1.65
C VAL A 136 -5.84 -9.82 -1.54
N GLY A 137 -6.28 -11.07 -1.46
CA GLY A 137 -5.40 -12.24 -1.34
C GLY A 137 -4.97 -12.57 0.08
N THR A 138 -5.41 -11.80 1.08
CA THR A 138 -5.17 -12.10 2.48
C THR A 138 -6.38 -12.79 3.12
N SER A 139 -6.15 -13.58 4.15
CA SER A 139 -7.20 -14.40 4.79
C SER A 139 -8.28 -13.59 5.49
N GLU A 140 -7.98 -12.35 5.87
CA GLU A 140 -8.90 -11.49 6.63
C GLU A 140 -9.44 -10.32 5.76
N PHE A 141 -9.28 -10.42 4.44
CA PHE A 141 -9.80 -9.40 3.54
C PHE A 141 -11.33 -9.45 3.48
N HIS A 142 -11.97 -8.29 3.68
CA HIS A 142 -13.42 -8.11 3.54
C HIS A 142 -13.70 -6.75 2.88
N PRO A 143 -14.03 -6.77 1.59
CA PRO A 143 -14.28 -5.53 0.83
C PRO A 143 -15.52 -4.77 1.32
#